data_8ab95acffe892883a994f45d703fdb75
#
_entry.id   8ab95acffe892883a994f45d703fdb75
#
_cell.length_a   1.000
_cell.length_b   1.000
_cell.length_c   1.000
_cell.angle_alpha   90.00
_cell.angle_beta   90.00
_cell.angle_gamma   90.00
#
_symmetry.space_group_name_H-M   'P 1'
#
loop_
_entity.id
_entity.type
_entity.pdbx_description
1 polymer ?
#
loop_
_entity_poly.entity_id
_entity_poly.type
_entity_poly.pdbx_seq_one_letter_code
_entity_poly.pdbx_strand_id
1 'polypeptide(L)'
;MAELRTKGFTDKPRNPSNSVGKKFRTVPAYAALLTASMVNGDILTLAGPLTFGERIARVVTLNASPALTSATDAKLGFFMRNPSDGTLKLIKAGSDALLWNGVTLAASLSTRDLLTSLNSALNQSLNIGELLQMGADQEPAGGVFLGLTFPTKPSVNGTLDLEVWIEEATTN
;
A
#
# COMPACT_ATOMS: atom_id res chain seq x y z
N MET A 1 14.62 2.47 -9.49
CA MET A 1 13.45 1.88 -8.78
C MET A 1 12.31 1.83 -9.77
N ALA A 2 11.78 0.65 -10.06
CA ALA A 2 10.65 0.47 -10.97
C ALA A 2 9.32 0.44 -10.18
N GLU A 3 8.24 0.91 -10.80
CA GLU A 3 6.89 0.79 -10.27
C GLU A 3 6.20 -0.43 -10.89
N LEU A 4 5.71 -1.31 -10.03
CA LEU A 4 4.82 -2.40 -10.42
C LEU A 4 3.38 -1.98 -10.16
N ARG A 5 2.51 -2.11 -11.15
CA ARG A 5 1.08 -1.74 -11.01
C ARG A 5 0.22 -2.97 -10.83
N THR A 6 -0.73 -2.88 -9.94
CA THR A 6 -1.76 -3.91 -9.77
C THR A 6 -2.88 -3.75 -10.78
N LYS A 7 -3.55 -4.84 -11.15
CA LYS A 7 -4.68 -4.79 -12.07
C LYS A 7 -5.85 -3.96 -11.55
N GLY A 8 -6.06 -3.95 -10.23
CA GLY A 8 -7.14 -3.18 -9.60
C GLY A 8 -6.88 -1.68 -9.52
N PHE A 9 -5.66 -1.24 -9.84
CA PHE A 9 -5.28 0.17 -9.72
C PHE A 9 -6.01 1.09 -10.71
N THR A 10 -6.40 0.59 -11.87
CA THR A 10 -7.11 1.37 -12.89
C THR A 10 -8.63 1.34 -12.73
N ASP A 11 -9.15 0.46 -11.90
CA ASP A 11 -10.58 0.34 -11.68
C ASP A 11 -11.08 1.44 -10.74
N LYS A 12 -12.20 2.05 -11.09
CA LYS A 12 -12.85 3.01 -10.20
C LYS A 12 -13.27 2.29 -8.92
N PRO A 13 -12.92 2.81 -7.73
CA PRO A 13 -13.33 2.19 -6.48
C PRO A 13 -14.86 2.07 -6.43
N ARG A 14 -15.37 0.91 -6.07
CA ARG A 14 -16.80 0.73 -5.83
C ARG A 14 -17.14 1.42 -4.52
N ASN A 15 -18.00 2.42 -4.58
CA ASN A 15 -18.54 3.02 -3.37
C ASN A 15 -19.42 1.99 -2.65
N PRO A 16 -19.13 1.63 -1.42
CA PRO A 16 -20.07 0.90 -0.59
C PRO A 16 -21.30 1.78 -0.32
N SER A 17 -22.45 1.17 -0.36
CA SER A 17 -23.75 1.82 -0.20
C SER A 17 -23.88 2.60 1.12
N ASN A 18 -24.53 3.73 1.03
CA ASN A 18 -25.13 4.61 2.05
C ASN A 18 -25.29 4.01 3.47
N SER A 19 -24.26 3.93 4.25
CA SER A 19 -24.40 3.83 5.70
C SER A 19 -24.14 5.21 6.32
N VAL A 20 -25.03 5.63 7.19
CA VAL A 20 -24.81 6.78 8.07
C VAL A 20 -23.62 6.43 8.96
N GLY A 21 -22.43 6.91 8.63
CA GLY A 21 -21.19 6.53 9.30
C GLY A 21 -19.98 6.72 8.39
N LYS A 22 -18.86 6.23 8.84
CA LYS A 22 -17.60 6.26 8.08
C LYS A 22 -17.75 5.56 6.74
N LYS A 23 -17.41 6.26 5.68
CA LYS A 23 -17.42 5.67 4.33
C LYS A 23 -16.13 4.92 4.09
N PHE A 24 -16.26 3.67 3.67
CA PHE A 24 -15.14 2.85 3.27
C PHE A 24 -15.21 2.57 1.79
N ARG A 25 -14.06 2.56 1.14
CA ARG A 25 -13.89 1.99 -0.20
C ARG A 25 -12.86 0.88 -0.17
N THR A 26 -13.05 -0.13 -0.98
CA THR A 26 -12.13 -1.24 -1.16
C THR A 26 -11.42 -1.13 -2.50
N VAL A 27 -10.12 -1.32 -2.49
CA VAL A 27 -9.31 -1.34 -3.70
C VAL A 27 -8.67 -2.72 -3.81
N PRO A 28 -9.10 -3.55 -4.78
CA PRO A 28 -8.43 -4.82 -5.04
C PRO A 28 -7.08 -4.55 -5.68
N ALA A 29 -6.07 -5.26 -5.26
CA ALA A 29 -4.71 -5.15 -5.75
C ALA A 29 -4.17 -6.54 -6.07
N TYR A 30 -4.09 -6.86 -7.36
CA TYR A 30 -3.51 -8.11 -7.84
C TYR A 30 -2.20 -7.83 -8.58
N ALA A 31 -1.16 -8.57 -8.24
CA ALA A 31 0.13 -8.49 -8.92
C ALA A 31 0.69 -9.87 -9.26
N ALA A 32 1.17 -10.01 -10.47
CA ALA A 32 2.09 -11.07 -10.84
C ALA A 32 3.51 -10.56 -10.58
N LEU A 33 4.22 -11.18 -9.67
CA LEU A 33 5.60 -10.86 -9.33
C LEU A 33 6.53 -11.76 -10.13
N LEU A 34 7.10 -11.21 -11.19
CA LEU A 34 7.99 -11.93 -12.09
C LEU A 34 9.44 -11.58 -11.73
N THR A 35 10.17 -12.52 -11.19
CA THR A 35 11.55 -12.31 -10.73
C THR A 35 12.50 -11.81 -11.82
N ALA A 36 12.25 -12.17 -13.07
CA ALA A 36 13.04 -11.73 -14.22
C ALA A 36 12.88 -10.22 -14.52
N SER A 37 11.72 -9.64 -14.18
CA SER A 37 11.42 -8.22 -14.43
C SER A 37 11.55 -7.35 -13.19
N MET A 38 11.74 -7.94 -12.00
CA MET A 38 11.90 -7.20 -10.75
C MET A 38 13.36 -6.94 -10.43
N VAL A 39 13.59 -5.80 -9.81
CA VAL A 39 14.87 -5.44 -9.20
C VAL A 39 14.66 -5.11 -7.71
N ASN A 40 15.76 -5.16 -6.94
CA ASN A 40 15.70 -4.78 -5.53
C ASN A 40 15.26 -3.33 -5.39
N GLY A 41 14.35 -3.08 -4.49
CA GLY A 41 13.78 -1.76 -4.24
C GLY A 41 12.54 -1.42 -5.08
N ASP A 42 12.02 -2.34 -5.89
CA ASP A 42 10.78 -2.11 -6.64
C ASP A 42 9.60 -1.87 -5.72
N ILE A 43 8.69 -1.01 -6.18
CA ILE A 43 7.47 -0.64 -5.47
C ILE A 43 6.26 -1.18 -6.21
N LEU A 44 5.47 -1.99 -5.52
CA LEU A 44 4.15 -2.40 -5.97
C LEU A 44 3.12 -1.39 -5.46
N THR A 45 2.51 -0.63 -6.37
CA THR A 45 1.43 0.29 -6.02
C THR A 45 0.16 -0.48 -5.68
N LEU A 46 -0.38 -0.27 -4.49
CA LEU A 46 -1.59 -0.94 -4.01
C LEU A 46 -2.83 -0.05 -4.16
N ALA A 47 -2.72 1.23 -3.83
CA ALA A 47 -3.81 2.18 -3.91
C ALA A 47 -3.29 3.61 -4.14
N GLY A 48 -4.14 4.47 -4.71
CA GLY A 48 -3.89 5.91 -4.89
C GLY A 48 -4.48 6.45 -6.20
N PRO A 49 -4.56 7.77 -6.38
CA PRO A 49 -4.14 8.77 -5.39
C PRO A 49 -5.05 8.82 -4.17
N LEU A 50 -4.46 9.05 -3.02
CA LEU A 50 -5.09 9.21 -1.71
C LEU A 50 -4.84 10.63 -1.21
N THR A 51 -5.70 11.12 -0.31
CA THR A 51 -5.54 12.40 0.37
C THR A 51 -5.02 12.23 1.79
N PHE A 52 -4.47 13.28 2.37
CA PHE A 52 -4.00 13.26 3.75
C PHE A 52 -5.11 13.00 4.78
N GLY A 53 -6.36 13.36 4.46
CA GLY A 53 -7.51 13.12 5.32
C GLY A 53 -8.01 11.66 5.32
N GLU A 54 -7.64 10.87 4.33
CA GLU A 54 -8.00 9.46 4.26
C GLU A 54 -7.16 8.61 5.22
N ARG A 55 -7.70 7.43 5.56
CA ARG A 55 -7.06 6.48 6.46
C ARG A 55 -7.03 5.09 5.83
N ILE A 56 -5.92 4.41 5.97
CA ILE A 56 -5.84 2.99 5.62
C ILE A 56 -6.39 2.18 6.80
N ALA A 57 -7.57 1.62 6.62
CA ALA A 57 -8.24 0.85 7.67
C ALA A 57 -7.72 -0.58 7.74
N ARG A 58 -7.50 -1.21 6.59
CA ARG A 58 -7.01 -2.59 6.48
C ARG A 58 -6.23 -2.80 5.20
N VAL A 59 -5.25 -3.70 5.24
CA VAL A 59 -4.61 -4.28 4.06
C VAL A 59 -4.63 -5.79 4.21
N VAL A 60 -5.55 -6.44 3.52
CA VAL A 60 -5.80 -7.86 3.65
C VAL A 60 -5.15 -8.62 2.51
N THR A 61 -4.29 -9.58 2.82
CA THR A 61 -3.84 -10.56 1.83
C THR A 61 -4.94 -11.59 1.63
N LEU A 62 -5.39 -11.75 0.39
CA LEU A 62 -6.37 -12.76 0.02
C LEU A 62 -5.69 -14.04 -0.41
N ASN A 63 -4.62 -13.92 -1.18
CA ASN A 63 -3.83 -15.04 -1.63
C ASN A 63 -2.39 -14.61 -1.95
N ALA A 64 -1.43 -15.45 -1.63
CA ALA A 64 -0.04 -15.33 -2.05
C ALA A 64 0.48 -16.70 -2.47
N SER A 65 0.70 -16.88 -3.78
CA SER A 65 1.14 -18.16 -4.33
C SER A 65 2.13 -17.94 -5.48
N PRO A 66 3.16 -18.74 -5.55
CA PRO A 66 3.76 -19.59 -4.52
C PRO A 66 4.35 -18.73 -3.38
N ALA A 67 4.78 -19.38 -2.31
CA ALA A 67 5.42 -18.68 -1.19
C ALA A 67 6.58 -17.78 -1.69
N LEU A 68 6.52 -16.49 -1.40
CA LEU A 68 7.51 -15.50 -1.81
C LEU A 68 8.73 -15.59 -0.88
N THR A 69 9.45 -16.69 -0.95
CA THR A 69 10.41 -17.17 0.06
C THR A 69 11.60 -16.25 0.33
N SER A 70 11.88 -15.32 -0.53
CA SER A 70 12.99 -14.37 -0.33
C SER A 70 12.55 -12.93 -0.06
N ALA A 71 11.26 -12.64 -0.10
CA ALA A 71 10.75 -11.33 0.28
C ALA A 71 10.61 -11.26 1.81
N THR A 72 11.73 -11.13 2.51
CA THR A 72 11.79 -11.19 3.98
C THR A 72 11.77 -9.83 4.65
N ASP A 73 11.93 -8.76 3.89
CA ASP A 73 12.11 -7.40 4.37
C ASP A 73 11.15 -6.40 3.69
N ALA A 74 10.04 -6.90 3.14
CA ALA A 74 9.05 -6.05 2.48
C ALA A 74 8.54 -4.94 3.43
N LYS A 75 8.28 -3.77 2.86
CA LYS A 75 7.83 -2.58 3.59
C LYS A 75 6.55 -2.05 3.00
N LEU A 76 5.62 -1.63 3.84
CA LEU A 76 4.36 -1.01 3.44
C LEU A 76 4.34 0.44 3.90
N GLY A 77 4.13 1.35 2.97
CA GLY A 77 4.12 2.77 3.30
C GLY A 77 3.64 3.66 2.16
N PHE A 78 4.02 4.93 2.26
CA PHE A 78 3.47 5.98 1.43
C PHE A 78 4.51 6.60 0.50
N PHE A 79 4.06 6.87 -0.71
CA PHE A 79 4.85 7.42 -1.82
C PHE A 79 4.11 8.57 -2.49
N MET A 80 4.83 9.37 -3.24
CA MET A 80 4.25 10.35 -4.16
C MET A 80 4.82 10.14 -5.57
N ARG A 81 4.10 10.63 -6.59
CA ARG A 81 4.64 10.67 -7.95
C ARG A 81 5.60 11.84 -8.12
N ASN A 82 6.72 11.57 -8.72
CA ASN A 82 7.60 12.61 -9.20
C ASN A 82 6.91 13.33 -10.37
N PRO A 83 6.69 14.65 -10.31
CA PRO A 83 5.99 15.36 -11.38
C PRO A 83 6.74 15.37 -12.72
N SER A 84 8.07 15.16 -12.72
CA SER A 84 8.87 15.22 -13.93
C SER A 84 8.84 13.94 -14.77
N ASP A 85 8.72 12.77 -14.15
CA ASP A 85 8.83 11.48 -14.84
C ASP A 85 7.73 10.48 -14.44
N GLY A 86 6.86 10.86 -13.49
CA GLY A 86 5.76 10.03 -13.01
C GLY A 86 6.18 8.84 -12.16
N THR A 87 7.46 8.66 -11.86
CA THR A 87 7.96 7.58 -11.02
C THR A 87 7.54 7.78 -9.56
N LEU A 88 7.41 6.68 -8.81
CA LEU A 88 7.18 6.77 -7.37
C LEU A 88 8.46 7.13 -6.64
N LYS A 89 8.35 8.04 -5.70
CA LYS A 89 9.42 8.42 -4.78
C LYS A 89 8.89 8.54 -3.36
N LEU A 90 9.78 8.51 -2.40
CA LEU A 90 9.45 8.76 -1.00
C LEU A 90 8.86 10.16 -0.83
N ILE A 91 7.83 10.29 -0.01
CA ILE A 91 7.30 11.60 0.41
C ILE A 91 8.33 12.26 1.34
N LYS A 92 8.83 11.47 2.29
CA LYS A 92 9.92 11.83 3.20
C LYS A 92 10.71 10.58 3.58
N ALA A 93 11.85 10.75 4.24
CA ALA A 93 12.65 9.62 4.73
C ALA A 93 11.81 8.71 5.65
N GLY A 94 11.81 7.40 5.38
CA GLY A 94 11.07 6.39 6.13
C GLY A 94 9.58 6.28 5.81
N SER A 95 9.05 7.06 4.86
CA SER A 95 7.63 6.96 4.49
C SER A 95 7.26 5.61 3.87
N ASP A 96 8.23 4.87 3.33
CA ASP A 96 8.08 3.53 2.77
C ASP A 96 7.76 2.44 3.80
N ALA A 97 7.99 2.71 5.08
CA ALA A 97 7.88 1.74 6.16
C ALA A 97 6.94 2.16 7.30
N LEU A 98 6.14 3.20 7.09
CA LEU A 98 5.29 3.77 8.14
C LEU A 98 4.19 2.83 8.63
N LEU A 99 3.63 2.03 7.74
CA LEU A 99 2.60 1.05 8.08
C LEU A 99 3.20 -0.31 8.43
N TRP A 100 4.31 -0.65 7.81
CA TRP A 100 4.93 -1.95 8.00
C TRP A 100 6.40 -1.96 7.59
N ASN A 101 7.26 -2.49 8.45
CA ASN A 101 8.70 -2.54 8.23
C ASN A 101 9.24 -3.97 8.47
N GLY A 102 9.81 -4.56 7.45
CA GLY A 102 10.51 -5.85 7.57
C GLY A 102 9.61 -7.07 7.65
N VAL A 103 8.62 -7.15 6.77
CA VAL A 103 7.74 -8.31 6.75
C VAL A 103 8.24 -9.40 5.84
N THR A 104 8.18 -10.60 6.36
CA THR A 104 8.39 -11.81 5.59
C THR A 104 7.11 -12.18 4.84
N LEU A 105 7.15 -12.07 3.51
CA LEU A 105 6.15 -12.67 2.62
C LEU A 105 6.45 -14.16 2.34
N ALA A 106 7.45 -14.73 3.03
CA ALA A 106 7.94 -16.08 2.80
C ALA A 106 7.00 -17.19 3.26
N ALA A 107 6.09 -16.91 4.17
CA ALA A 107 5.04 -17.87 4.53
C ALA A 107 3.85 -17.67 3.62
N SER A 108 3.23 -18.73 3.14
CA SER A 108 1.99 -18.66 2.40
C SER A 108 0.97 -17.85 3.21
N LEU A 109 0.78 -16.59 2.83
CA LEU A 109 -0.12 -15.69 3.51
C LEU A 109 -1.53 -16.01 3.01
N SER A 110 -2.24 -16.88 3.69
CA SER A 110 -3.67 -17.03 3.48
C SER A 110 -4.40 -16.02 4.38
N THR A 111 -5.23 -15.19 3.78
CA THR A 111 -6.18 -14.27 4.43
C THR A 111 -5.68 -13.64 5.73
N ARG A 112 -4.73 -12.72 5.62
CA ARG A 112 -4.13 -12.03 6.75
C ARG A 112 -4.28 -10.52 6.59
N ASP A 113 -4.77 -9.84 7.62
CA ASP A 113 -4.69 -8.39 7.69
C ASP A 113 -3.27 -7.96 8.06
N LEU A 114 -2.59 -7.32 7.13
CA LEU A 114 -1.21 -6.89 7.33
C LEU A 114 -1.07 -5.82 8.40
N LEU A 115 -2.11 -5.03 8.67
CA LEU A 115 -2.05 -3.98 9.68
C LEU A 115 -2.21 -4.52 11.11
N THR A 116 -3.04 -5.56 11.30
CA THR A 116 -3.26 -6.13 12.64
C THR A 116 -2.08 -6.90 13.17
N SER A 117 -1.26 -7.46 12.29
CA SER A 117 -0.12 -8.29 12.69
C SER A 117 1.10 -7.49 13.12
N LEU A 118 1.10 -6.18 12.93
CA LEU A 118 2.30 -5.35 13.00
C LEU A 118 2.27 -4.25 14.00
N ASN A 119 1.38 -4.38 14.90
CA ASN A 119 1.49 -3.57 16.07
C ASN A 119 1.36 -2.08 15.85
N SER A 120 0.23 -1.63 15.39
CA SER A 120 -0.11 -0.34 15.96
C SER A 120 -1.58 -0.06 15.84
N ALA A 121 -2.27 -0.32 16.92
CA ALA A 121 -3.55 0.34 17.22
C ALA A 121 -3.46 1.87 16.94
N LEU A 122 -2.30 2.46 17.09
CA LEU A 122 -2.00 3.85 16.76
C LEU A 122 -2.09 4.11 15.24
N ASN A 123 -1.45 3.29 14.41
CA ASN A 123 -1.44 3.52 12.96
C ASN A 123 -2.81 3.25 12.30
N GLN A 124 -3.64 2.42 12.91
CA GLN A 124 -5.01 2.16 12.43
C GLN A 124 -6.00 3.29 12.72
N SER A 125 -5.69 4.18 13.67
CA SER A 125 -6.56 5.30 14.04
C SER A 125 -6.18 6.63 13.38
N LEU A 126 -4.96 6.74 12.85
CA LEU A 126 -4.43 7.97 12.28
C LEU A 126 -4.74 8.08 10.79
N ASN A 127 -5.03 9.28 10.31
CA ASN A 127 -5.09 9.56 8.89
C ASN A 127 -3.68 9.63 8.27
N ILE A 128 -3.60 9.65 6.95
CA ILE A 128 -2.32 9.63 6.22
C ILE A 128 -1.44 10.83 6.57
N GLY A 129 -2.01 12.03 6.70
CA GLY A 129 -1.26 13.24 7.07
C GLY A 129 -0.67 13.15 8.47
N GLU A 130 -1.45 12.63 9.43
CA GLU A 130 -0.98 12.40 10.81
C GLU A 130 0.13 11.35 10.86
N LEU A 131 0.00 10.26 10.12
CA LEU A 131 1.05 9.24 10.00
C LEU A 131 2.34 9.81 9.41
N LEU A 132 2.19 10.65 8.40
CA LEU A 132 3.30 11.36 7.77
C LEU A 132 3.81 12.52 8.63
N GLN A 133 3.10 12.94 9.68
CA GLN A 133 3.41 14.15 10.45
C GLN A 133 3.57 15.38 9.54
N MET A 134 2.63 15.56 8.64
CA MET A 134 2.62 16.61 7.63
C MET A 134 1.28 17.35 7.67
N GLY A 135 1.32 18.67 7.50
CA GLY A 135 0.13 19.51 7.40
C GLY A 135 -0.57 19.36 6.03
N ALA A 136 -1.83 19.76 5.98
CA ALA A 136 -2.63 19.70 4.75
C ALA A 136 -2.02 20.52 3.60
N ASP A 137 -1.30 21.59 3.92
CA ASP A 137 -0.56 22.44 2.98
C ASP A 137 0.64 21.72 2.32
N GLN A 138 1.09 20.63 2.90
CA GLN A 138 2.20 19.81 2.42
C GLN A 138 1.74 18.60 1.60
N GLU A 139 0.44 18.45 1.39
CA GLU A 139 -0.10 17.35 0.59
C GLU A 139 0.42 17.42 -0.85
N PRO A 140 0.98 16.32 -1.39
CA PRO A 140 1.44 16.30 -2.78
C PRO A 140 0.28 16.58 -3.75
N ALA A 141 0.48 17.49 -4.70
CA ALA A 141 -0.53 17.86 -5.70
C ALA A 141 -1.08 16.66 -6.50
N GLY A 142 -0.30 15.60 -6.65
CA GLY A 142 -0.72 14.35 -7.29
C GLY A 142 -1.29 13.31 -6.34
N GLY A 143 -1.51 13.66 -5.06
CA GLY A 143 -1.95 12.75 -4.02
C GLY A 143 -0.85 11.80 -3.54
N VAL A 144 -1.24 10.94 -2.60
CA VAL A 144 -0.39 9.95 -1.96
C VAL A 144 -0.71 8.56 -2.51
N PHE A 145 0.30 7.72 -2.63
CA PHE A 145 0.16 6.34 -3.09
C PHE A 145 0.58 5.38 -1.99
N LEU A 146 -0.26 4.39 -1.71
CA LEU A 146 0.10 3.27 -0.86
C LEU A 146 0.89 2.27 -1.71
N GLY A 147 2.05 1.86 -1.22
CA GLY A 147 2.90 0.91 -1.93
C GLY A 147 3.57 -0.10 -1.02
N LEU A 148 3.82 -1.27 -1.59
CA LEU A 148 4.63 -2.31 -0.99
C LEU A 148 6.01 -2.32 -1.68
N THR A 149 7.05 -2.04 -0.91
CA THR A 149 8.44 -2.05 -1.40
C THR A 149 9.07 -3.41 -1.14
N PHE A 150 9.86 -3.87 -2.10
CA PHE A 150 10.66 -5.08 -1.99
C PHE A 150 12.15 -4.71 -1.92
N PRO A 151 12.72 -4.42 -0.74
CA PRO A 151 14.16 -4.16 -0.61
C PRO A 151 14.98 -5.31 -1.18
N THR A 152 14.53 -6.55 -0.93
CA THR A 152 14.99 -7.75 -1.61
C THR A 152 13.87 -8.31 -2.48
N LYS A 153 14.11 -8.42 -3.79
CA LYS A 153 13.12 -8.99 -4.70
C LYS A 153 12.87 -10.48 -4.41
N PRO A 154 11.66 -11.00 -4.66
CA PRO A 154 11.40 -12.43 -4.60
C PRO A 154 12.34 -13.24 -5.49
N SER A 155 12.78 -14.41 -5.04
CA SER A 155 13.60 -15.34 -5.84
C SER A 155 12.79 -16.27 -6.73
N VAL A 156 11.48 -16.34 -6.49
CA VAL A 156 10.53 -17.21 -7.19
C VAL A 156 9.38 -16.36 -7.74
N ASN A 157 8.95 -16.68 -8.95
CA ASN A 157 7.75 -16.06 -9.51
C ASN A 157 6.53 -16.40 -8.66
N GLY A 158 5.67 -15.42 -8.45
CA GLY A 158 4.48 -15.60 -7.64
C GLY A 158 3.39 -14.60 -7.97
N THR A 159 2.25 -14.79 -7.36
CA THR A 159 1.14 -13.85 -7.41
C THR A 159 0.82 -13.37 -6.00
N LEU A 160 0.47 -12.11 -5.88
CA LEU A 160 0.03 -11.49 -4.65
C LEU A 160 -1.35 -10.87 -4.90
N ASP A 161 -2.32 -11.29 -4.13
CA ASP A 161 -3.69 -10.78 -4.17
C ASP A 161 -4.00 -10.12 -2.82
N LEU A 162 -4.32 -8.85 -2.88
CA LEU A 162 -4.52 -7.97 -1.73
C LEU A 162 -5.82 -7.19 -1.87
N GLU A 163 -6.38 -6.79 -0.77
CA GLU A 163 -7.50 -5.86 -0.70
C GLU A 163 -7.17 -4.74 0.29
N VAL A 164 -7.21 -3.50 -0.19
CA VAL A 164 -6.98 -2.31 0.63
C VAL A 164 -8.32 -1.68 0.99
N TRP A 165 -8.57 -1.50 2.27
CA TRP A 165 -9.74 -0.81 2.79
C TRP A 165 -9.34 0.60 3.22
N ILE A 166 -9.96 1.58 2.59
CA ILE A 166 -9.69 2.99 2.81
C ILE A 166 -10.93 3.63 3.42
N GLU A 167 -10.76 4.28 4.54
CA GLU A 167 -11.77 5.14 5.12
C GLU A 167 -11.62 6.54 4.52
N GLU A 168 -12.69 7.01 3.89
CA GLU A 168 -12.70 8.33 3.27
C GLU A 168 -12.69 9.44 4.33
N ALA A 169 -12.05 10.56 3.98
CA ALA A 169 -12.08 11.76 4.81
C ALA A 169 -13.54 12.19 5.02
N THR A 170 -13.92 12.37 6.27
CA THR A 170 -15.20 13.00 6.58
C THR A 170 -15.09 14.49 6.25
N THR A 171 -15.72 14.92 5.16
CA THR A 171 -15.97 16.34 4.94
C THR A 171 -17.02 16.79 5.97
N ASN A 172 -16.56 17.54 6.98
CA ASN A 172 -17.45 18.32 7.83
C ASN A 172 -17.98 19.52 7.07
#